data_a368a8fa19083cd589c3d9ff87d9ddad
#
_entry.id   a368a8fa19083cd589c3d9ff87d9ddad
#
_cell.length_a   1.000
_cell.length_b   1.000
_cell.length_c   1.000
_cell.angle_alpha   90.00
_cell.angle_beta   90.00
_cell.angle_gamma   90.00
#
_symmetry.space_group_name_H-M   'P 1'
#
loop_
_entity.id
_entity.type
_entity.pdbx_description
1 polymer ?
#
loop_
_entity_poly.entity_id
_entity_poly.type
_entity_poly.pdbx_seq_one_letter_code
_entity_poly.pdbx_strand_id
1 'polypeptide(L)'
;MTIGRKATFHIPMVDSCLEVDLYYNANFSESSSDFRSYSVRLRPDFTLMVRSTSAPDRTFIVNFDAKYKAKPLVEDNVDVEADDVGMDSWEYDICKMHTYRDALIHSCGSYVLFPGNSYSIFKKPWDQRHWDLRDRSFIPSVGAIPLVPGDGRDFQLHETIVQTFEKIAEISEGSI
;
A
#
# COMPACT_ATOMS: atom_id res chain seq x y z
N MET A 1 20.29 -15.81 1.12
CA MET A 1 19.10 -14.97 1.31
C MET A 1 18.69 -14.49 -0.07
N THR A 2 17.60 -15.00 -0.61
CA THR A 2 17.20 -14.68 -2.00
C THR A 2 16.48 -13.32 -1.94
N ILE A 3 17.19 -12.24 -2.31
CA ILE A 3 16.56 -10.95 -2.57
C ILE A 3 15.65 -11.19 -3.78
N GLY A 4 14.38 -10.87 -3.63
CA GLY A 4 13.41 -10.97 -4.71
C GLY A 4 13.85 -10.15 -5.93
N ARG A 5 13.32 -10.47 -7.10
CA ARG A 5 13.63 -9.74 -8.34
C ARG A 5 13.36 -8.25 -8.14
N LYS A 6 14.33 -7.43 -8.53
CA LYS A 6 14.24 -5.95 -8.50
C LYS A 6 14.11 -5.43 -9.92
N ALA A 7 13.22 -4.48 -10.13
CA ALA A 7 13.18 -3.62 -11.32
C ALA A 7 13.22 -2.17 -10.86
N THR A 8 14.01 -1.33 -11.52
CA THR A 8 14.17 0.08 -11.19
C THR A 8 13.57 0.93 -12.31
N PHE A 9 12.81 1.94 -11.93
CA PHE A 9 12.18 2.91 -12.81
C PHE A 9 12.57 4.32 -12.39
N HIS A 10 12.69 5.22 -13.36
CA HIS A 10 12.89 6.64 -13.15
C HIS A 10 11.67 7.38 -13.68
N ILE A 11 10.95 8.05 -12.80
CA ILE A 11 9.68 8.71 -13.11
C ILE A 11 9.88 10.22 -13.00
N PRO A 12 9.87 10.95 -14.12
CA PRO A 12 9.99 12.40 -14.10
C PRO A 12 8.76 13.02 -13.44
N MET A 13 8.99 13.94 -12.52
CA MET A 13 7.99 14.81 -11.90
C MET A 13 8.26 16.25 -12.36
N VAL A 14 7.44 17.22 -11.93
CA VAL A 14 7.57 18.62 -12.39
C VAL A 14 8.94 19.20 -12.03
N ASP A 15 9.35 19.09 -10.76
CA ASP A 15 10.59 19.70 -10.24
C ASP A 15 11.59 18.64 -9.72
N SER A 16 11.31 17.37 -9.92
CA SER A 16 12.13 16.28 -9.38
C SER A 16 12.04 15.02 -10.26
N CYS A 17 12.75 13.98 -9.84
CA CYS A 17 12.60 12.64 -10.41
C CYS A 17 12.46 11.63 -9.27
N LEU A 18 11.53 10.72 -9.40
CA LEU A 18 11.40 9.60 -8.49
C LEU A 18 12.17 8.39 -9.03
N GLU A 19 13.04 7.84 -8.19
CA GLU A 19 13.60 6.51 -8.38
C GLU A 19 12.71 5.51 -7.66
N VAL A 20 12.15 4.57 -8.40
CA VAL A 20 11.21 3.57 -7.90
C VAL A 20 11.78 2.18 -8.10
N ASP A 21 12.06 1.50 -7.02
CA ASP A 21 12.49 0.12 -7.01
C ASP A 21 11.30 -0.80 -6.70
N LEU A 22 10.94 -1.68 -7.63
CA LEU A 22 9.93 -2.71 -7.43
C LEU A 22 10.60 -4.01 -6.99
N TYR A 23 10.21 -4.52 -5.83
CA TYR A 23 10.65 -5.80 -5.29
C TYR A 23 9.51 -6.80 -5.24
N TYR A 24 9.80 -8.03 -5.59
CA TYR A 24 8.91 -9.17 -5.41
C TYR A 24 9.32 -9.97 -4.18
N ASN A 25 8.36 -10.21 -3.26
CA ASN A 25 8.58 -10.96 -2.02
C ASN A 25 9.73 -10.39 -1.16
N ALA A 26 9.80 -9.08 -0.99
CA ALA A 26 10.76 -8.45 -0.08
C ALA A 26 10.55 -8.96 1.36
N ASN A 27 11.65 -9.34 2.02
CA ASN A 27 11.60 -9.93 3.35
C ASN A 27 12.01 -8.89 4.41
N PHE A 28 11.06 -8.38 5.13
CA PHE A 28 11.28 -7.40 6.20
C PHE A 28 11.57 -8.09 7.52
N SER A 29 12.59 -7.61 8.23
CA SER A 29 12.96 -8.11 9.55
C SER A 29 13.68 -7.03 10.38
N GLU A 30 13.81 -7.23 11.68
CA GLU A 30 14.55 -6.33 12.56
C GLU A 30 16.02 -6.19 12.17
N SER A 31 16.63 -7.26 11.66
CA SER A 31 18.06 -7.31 11.32
C SER A 31 18.38 -6.85 9.91
N SER A 32 17.40 -6.49 9.09
CA SER A 32 17.63 -6.00 7.74
C SER A 32 18.02 -4.52 7.75
N SER A 33 18.95 -4.11 6.88
CA SER A 33 19.31 -2.71 6.68
C SER A 33 18.27 -1.96 5.85
N ASP A 34 17.81 -2.59 4.75
CA ASP A 34 16.98 -1.94 3.74
C ASP A 34 15.49 -2.24 3.93
N PHE A 35 15.17 -3.47 4.35
CA PHE A 35 13.80 -3.93 4.58
C PHE A 35 13.58 -4.18 6.07
N ARG A 36 13.33 -3.10 6.80
CA ARG A 36 13.25 -3.14 8.24
C ARG A 36 11.82 -3.20 8.73
N SER A 37 11.57 -4.16 9.66
CA SER A 37 10.38 -4.21 10.48
C SER A 37 10.78 -4.05 11.95
N TYR A 38 10.03 -3.25 12.71
CA TYR A 38 10.35 -3.06 14.13
C TYR A 38 9.76 -4.15 15.04
N SER A 39 8.93 -5.05 14.51
CA SER A 39 8.22 -6.03 15.36
C SER A 39 8.38 -7.46 14.85
N VAL A 40 7.73 -7.84 13.78
CA VAL A 40 7.69 -9.22 13.26
C VAL A 40 8.22 -9.29 11.84
N ARG A 41 8.62 -10.49 11.43
CA ARG A 41 8.96 -10.70 10.02
C ARG A 41 7.72 -10.60 9.17
N LEU A 42 7.79 -9.79 8.11
CA LEU A 42 6.72 -9.55 7.18
C LEU A 42 7.24 -9.67 5.74
N ARG A 43 6.38 -10.15 4.86
CA ARG A 43 6.74 -10.40 3.47
C ARG A 43 5.58 -10.05 2.54
N PRO A 44 5.44 -8.78 2.16
CA PRO A 44 4.53 -8.38 1.12
C PRO A 44 4.89 -9.04 -0.21
N ASP A 45 3.88 -9.31 -1.06
CA ASP A 45 4.13 -9.89 -2.38
C ASP A 45 4.88 -8.90 -3.29
N PHE A 46 4.49 -7.62 -3.24
CA PHE A 46 5.18 -6.55 -3.97
C PHE A 46 5.45 -5.37 -3.04
N THR A 47 6.62 -4.78 -3.23
CA THR A 47 7.05 -3.57 -2.50
C THR A 47 7.62 -2.57 -3.49
N LEU A 48 7.09 -1.35 -3.48
CA LEU A 48 7.70 -0.20 -4.13
C LEU A 48 8.52 0.56 -3.08
N MET A 49 9.80 0.74 -3.34
CA MET A 49 10.67 1.63 -2.58
C MET A 49 10.91 2.87 -3.43
N VAL A 50 10.47 4.02 -2.94
CA VAL A 50 10.46 5.28 -3.68
C VAL A 50 11.38 6.28 -3.01
N ARG A 51 12.25 6.91 -3.78
CA ARG A 51 13.15 8.00 -3.38
C ARG A 51 13.00 9.15 -4.37
N SER A 52 13.02 10.37 -3.87
CA SER A 52 13.03 11.57 -4.71
C SER A 52 14.43 12.14 -4.82
N THR A 53 14.78 12.65 -5.99
CA THR A 53 16.05 13.39 -6.19
C THR A 53 16.11 14.68 -5.37
N SER A 54 14.96 15.27 -5.01
CA SER A 54 14.87 16.45 -4.14
C SER A 54 15.07 16.13 -2.65
N ALA A 55 14.90 14.85 -2.24
CA ALA A 55 15.10 14.40 -0.87
C ALA A 55 15.70 12.98 -0.84
N PRO A 56 16.96 12.80 -1.24
CA PRO A 56 17.58 11.48 -1.44
C PRO A 56 17.69 10.65 -0.15
N ASP A 57 17.73 11.29 1.01
CA ASP A 57 17.80 10.62 2.31
C ASP A 57 16.44 10.12 2.82
N ARG A 58 15.35 10.48 2.13
CA ARG A 58 13.99 10.04 2.47
C ARG A 58 13.60 8.85 1.60
N THR A 59 13.16 7.79 2.26
CA THR A 59 12.63 6.61 1.60
C THR A 59 11.15 6.44 1.94
N PHE A 60 10.35 6.12 0.94
CA PHE A 60 8.93 5.79 1.09
C PHE A 60 8.70 4.37 0.60
N ILE A 61 7.90 3.61 1.34
CA ILE A 61 7.59 2.22 1.01
C ILE A 61 6.08 2.08 0.83
N VAL A 62 5.69 1.48 -0.30
CA VAL A 62 4.32 1.10 -0.60
C VAL A 62 4.25 -0.40 -0.83
N ASN A 63 3.35 -1.07 -0.14
CA ASN A 63 3.26 -2.53 -0.16
C ASN A 63 1.96 -3.00 -0.80
N PHE A 64 2.03 -4.12 -1.51
CA PHE A 64 0.86 -4.79 -2.07
C PHE A 64 0.90 -6.29 -1.72
N ASP A 65 -0.27 -6.83 -1.40
CA ASP A 65 -0.46 -8.25 -1.11
C ASP A 65 -1.55 -8.80 -2.04
N ALA A 66 -1.22 -9.77 -2.87
CA ALA A 66 -2.12 -10.30 -3.87
C ALA A 66 -2.98 -11.43 -3.29
N LYS A 67 -4.28 -11.41 -3.56
CA LYS A 67 -5.24 -12.42 -3.15
C LYS A 67 -5.91 -13.05 -4.36
N TYR A 68 -6.01 -14.35 -4.37
CA TYR A 68 -6.64 -15.10 -5.46
C TYR A 68 -8.13 -15.40 -5.23
N LYS A 69 -8.64 -15.14 -4.02
CA LYS A 69 -10.03 -15.43 -3.67
C LYS A 69 -10.87 -14.17 -3.80
N ALA A 70 -11.78 -14.15 -4.76
CA ALA A 70 -12.89 -13.24 -4.77
C ALA A 70 -13.92 -13.73 -3.75
N LYS A 71 -13.97 -13.16 -2.55
CA LYS A 71 -15.21 -13.18 -1.78
C LYS A 71 -15.96 -11.90 -2.12
N PRO A 72 -17.25 -11.97 -2.44
CA PRO A 72 -18.06 -10.77 -2.65
C PRO A 72 -18.00 -9.93 -1.37
N LEU A 73 -17.76 -8.63 -1.51
CA LEU A 73 -18.07 -7.64 -0.50
C LEU A 73 -19.59 -7.67 -0.39
N VAL A 74 -20.06 -8.34 0.64
CA VAL A 74 -21.44 -8.37 1.17
C VAL A 74 -22.53 -7.90 0.21
N GLU A 75 -23.22 -8.85 -0.41
CA GLU A 75 -24.65 -8.68 -0.64
C GLU A 75 -25.36 -8.96 0.68
N ASP A 76 -26.14 -8.00 1.15
CA ASP A 76 -27.04 -8.13 2.29
C ASP A 76 -27.91 -9.39 2.16
N ASN A 77 -28.06 -10.14 3.29
CA ASN A 77 -28.95 -11.24 3.51
C ASN A 77 -28.54 -12.63 3.00
N VAL A 78 -27.66 -13.27 3.74
CA VAL A 78 -27.77 -14.72 3.98
C VAL A 78 -27.61 -14.94 5.48
N ASP A 79 -28.66 -15.46 6.11
CA ASP A 79 -28.62 -15.99 7.48
C ASP A 79 -27.60 -17.13 7.52
N VAL A 80 -26.38 -16.84 7.95
CA VAL A 80 -25.37 -17.84 8.30
C VAL A 80 -25.46 -18.01 9.79
N GLU A 81 -25.86 -19.22 10.21
CA GLU A 81 -25.90 -19.62 11.60
C GLU A 81 -24.55 -19.27 12.28
N ALA A 82 -24.69 -18.59 13.41
CA ALA A 82 -23.59 -18.08 14.22
C ALA A 82 -22.91 -19.22 14.98
N ASP A 83 -21.87 -19.81 14.41
CA ASP A 83 -20.99 -20.73 15.14
C ASP A 83 -19.51 -20.64 14.75
N ASP A 84 -19.06 -19.49 14.24
CA ASP A 84 -17.64 -19.15 14.25
C ASP A 84 -17.50 -17.62 14.29
N VAL A 85 -17.10 -17.07 15.44
CA VAL A 85 -16.73 -15.66 15.58
C VAL A 85 -15.35 -15.47 14.93
N GLY A 86 -15.30 -15.75 13.62
CA GLY A 86 -14.19 -15.51 12.76
C GLY A 86 -14.36 -14.14 12.07
N MET A 87 -13.37 -13.28 12.22
CA MET A 87 -13.25 -12.06 11.45
C MET A 87 -13.44 -12.38 9.96
N ASP A 88 -14.29 -11.65 9.25
CA ASP A 88 -14.49 -11.84 7.83
C ASP A 88 -13.15 -11.79 7.09
N SER A 89 -13.01 -12.62 6.06
CA SER A 89 -11.76 -12.71 5.27
C SER A 89 -11.28 -11.34 4.77
N TRP A 90 -12.21 -10.44 4.50
CA TRP A 90 -11.97 -9.05 4.12
C TRP A 90 -11.36 -8.23 5.26
N GLU A 91 -11.96 -8.26 6.45
CA GLU A 91 -11.46 -7.55 7.62
C GLU A 91 -10.05 -8.03 8.00
N TYR A 92 -9.82 -9.34 7.90
CA TYR A 92 -8.49 -9.91 8.11
C TYR A 92 -7.47 -9.36 7.13
N ASP A 93 -7.80 -9.27 5.85
CA ASP A 93 -6.91 -8.74 4.82
C ASP A 93 -6.61 -7.24 5.07
N ILE A 94 -7.60 -6.45 5.44
CA ILE A 94 -7.38 -5.04 5.81
C ILE A 94 -6.56 -4.91 7.09
N CYS A 95 -6.79 -5.73 8.11
CA CYS A 95 -5.94 -5.76 9.31
C CYS A 95 -4.49 -6.11 8.98
N LYS A 96 -4.27 -7.02 8.04
CA LYS A 96 -2.91 -7.32 7.54
C LYS A 96 -2.28 -6.10 6.87
N MET A 97 -3.04 -5.31 6.11
CA MET A 97 -2.54 -4.06 5.52
C MET A 97 -2.19 -3.02 6.58
N HIS A 98 -2.97 -2.91 7.65
CA HIS A 98 -2.60 -2.09 8.81
C HIS A 98 -1.30 -2.56 9.44
N THR A 99 -1.13 -3.89 9.60
CA THR A 99 0.11 -4.46 10.14
C THR A 99 1.31 -4.11 9.25
N TYR A 100 1.19 -4.23 7.93
CA TYR A 100 2.28 -3.85 7.02
C TYR A 100 2.61 -2.36 7.11
N ARG A 101 1.58 -1.51 7.07
CA ARG A 101 1.78 -0.06 7.15
C ARG A 101 2.43 0.36 8.46
N ASP A 102 2.02 -0.23 9.59
CA ASP A 102 2.50 0.19 10.91
C ASP A 102 3.84 -0.46 11.27
N ALA A 103 4.07 -1.73 10.94
CA ALA A 103 5.27 -2.46 11.35
C ALA A 103 6.48 -2.24 10.44
N LEU A 104 6.27 -1.92 9.17
CA LEU A 104 7.36 -1.74 8.22
C LEU A 104 7.85 -0.28 8.25
N ILE A 105 9.15 -0.13 8.51
CA ILE A 105 9.78 1.20 8.56
C ILE A 105 9.67 1.87 7.19
N HIS A 106 9.32 3.15 7.17
CA HIS A 106 9.06 3.99 5.99
C HIS A 106 7.80 3.60 5.18
N SER A 107 6.95 2.69 5.67
CA SER A 107 5.72 2.34 4.98
C SER A 107 4.71 3.48 5.05
N CYS A 108 4.30 3.97 3.88
CA CYS A 108 3.29 5.02 3.73
C CYS A 108 1.97 4.52 3.13
N GLY A 109 1.95 3.32 2.55
CA GLY A 109 0.75 2.72 1.99
C GLY A 109 0.83 1.20 1.95
N SER A 110 -0.29 0.52 2.19
CA SER A 110 -0.37 -0.93 2.07
C SER A 110 -1.73 -1.36 1.56
N TYR A 111 -1.76 -2.14 0.49
CA TYR A 111 -2.97 -2.44 -0.25
C TYR A 111 -3.07 -3.92 -0.58
N VAL A 112 -4.27 -4.48 -0.44
CA VAL A 112 -4.58 -5.80 -0.98
C VAL A 112 -5.04 -5.68 -2.43
N LEU A 113 -4.47 -6.50 -3.32
CA LEU A 113 -4.91 -6.66 -4.70
C LEU A 113 -5.78 -7.91 -4.78
N PHE A 114 -6.99 -7.81 -5.32
CA PHE A 114 -7.93 -8.93 -5.33
C PHE A 114 -8.79 -8.96 -6.59
N PRO A 115 -9.25 -10.14 -7.02
CA PRO A 115 -10.17 -10.26 -8.14
C PRO A 115 -11.60 -9.91 -7.70
N GLY A 116 -11.97 -8.63 -7.79
CA GLY A 116 -13.28 -8.11 -7.36
C GLY A 116 -13.60 -6.79 -8.05
N ASN A 117 -14.69 -6.15 -7.63
CA ASN A 117 -15.19 -4.93 -8.26
C ASN A 117 -15.16 -3.70 -7.33
N SER A 118 -14.93 -3.90 -6.03
CA SER A 118 -15.04 -2.83 -5.04
C SER A 118 -13.68 -2.25 -4.70
N TYR A 119 -13.54 -0.95 -4.95
CA TYR A 119 -12.35 -0.17 -4.58
C TYR A 119 -12.58 0.51 -3.23
N SER A 120 -11.68 0.32 -2.28
CA SER A 120 -11.79 0.90 -0.94
C SER A 120 -10.44 1.36 -0.43
N ILE A 121 -10.33 2.64 -0.08
CA ILE A 121 -9.13 3.22 0.52
C ILE A 121 -9.49 3.89 1.85
N PHE A 122 -8.75 3.52 2.89
CA PHE A 122 -8.87 4.06 4.23
C PHE A 122 -7.66 4.94 4.52
N LYS A 123 -7.91 6.24 4.65
CA LYS A 123 -6.88 7.23 4.96
C LYS A 123 -6.83 7.46 6.46
N LYS A 124 -5.63 7.49 7.02
CA LYS A 124 -5.45 7.89 8.40
C LYS A 124 -5.33 9.40 8.47
N PRO A 125 -6.17 10.11 9.24
CA PRO A 125 -5.96 11.52 9.50
C PRO A 125 -4.59 11.73 10.15
N TRP A 126 -3.80 12.66 9.67
CA TRP A 126 -2.44 12.90 10.17
C TRP A 126 -2.45 13.47 11.60
N ASP A 127 -3.43 14.34 11.91
CA ASP A 127 -3.61 14.90 13.25
C ASP A 127 -5.11 15.06 13.55
N GLN A 128 -5.56 14.54 14.69
CA GLN A 128 -6.95 14.70 15.13
C GLN A 128 -7.33 16.18 15.40
N ARG A 129 -6.35 17.06 15.62
CA ARG A 129 -6.55 18.49 15.84
C ARG A 129 -6.75 19.31 14.55
N HIS A 130 -6.34 18.75 13.41
CA HIS A 130 -6.40 19.38 12.10
C HIS A 130 -7.14 18.48 11.11
N TRP A 131 -8.26 17.91 11.52
CA TRP A 131 -9.09 17.13 10.62
C TRP A 131 -9.70 18.05 9.55
N ASP A 132 -8.92 18.40 8.55
CA ASP A 132 -9.44 19.02 7.36
C ASP A 132 -9.97 17.92 6.42
N LEU A 133 -11.29 17.85 6.30
CA LEU A 133 -11.97 16.99 5.33
C LEU A 133 -11.57 17.33 3.87
N ARG A 134 -10.87 18.45 3.66
CA ARG A 134 -10.29 18.86 2.38
C ARG A 134 -8.90 18.30 2.14
N ASP A 135 -8.24 17.74 3.17
CA ASP A 135 -6.96 17.07 2.96
C ASP A 135 -7.19 15.85 2.09
N ARG A 136 -6.86 16.00 0.80
CA ARG A 136 -6.91 14.95 -0.20
C ARG A 136 -5.64 14.11 -0.22
N SER A 137 -4.75 14.26 0.77
CA SER A 137 -3.54 13.47 0.84
C SER A 137 -3.89 11.98 0.80
N PHE A 138 -3.36 11.29 -0.19
CA PHE A 138 -3.64 9.88 -0.40
C PHE A 138 -2.93 9.00 0.63
N ILE A 139 -1.76 9.40 1.08
CA ILE A 139 -0.92 8.69 2.04
C ILE A 139 -0.82 9.47 3.35
N PRO A 140 -0.72 8.79 4.52
CA PRO A 140 -0.69 7.33 4.69
C PRO A 140 -2.08 6.70 4.57
N SER A 141 -2.16 5.54 3.92
CA SER A 141 -3.42 4.84 3.72
C SER A 141 -3.25 3.32 3.70
N VAL A 142 -4.37 2.62 3.85
CA VAL A 142 -4.49 1.18 3.59
C VAL A 142 -5.74 0.95 2.75
N GLY A 143 -5.83 -0.17 2.07
CA GLY A 143 -7.02 -0.42 1.28
C GLY A 143 -7.01 -1.69 0.46
N ALA A 144 -8.04 -1.80 -0.38
CA ALA A 144 -8.20 -2.88 -1.33
C ALA A 144 -8.46 -2.33 -2.73
N ILE A 145 -7.72 -2.85 -3.67
CA ILE A 145 -7.73 -2.43 -5.06
C ILE A 145 -8.11 -3.64 -5.91
N PRO A 146 -9.22 -3.57 -6.65
CA PRO A 146 -9.60 -4.65 -7.54
C PRO A 146 -8.61 -4.72 -8.71
N LEU A 147 -8.21 -5.96 -9.04
CA LEU A 147 -7.34 -6.26 -10.16
C LEU A 147 -7.80 -7.56 -10.80
N VAL A 148 -8.43 -7.45 -11.98
CA VAL A 148 -8.87 -8.61 -12.76
C VAL A 148 -8.01 -8.70 -14.01
N PRO A 149 -7.19 -9.74 -14.17
CA PRO A 149 -6.34 -9.90 -15.34
C PRO A 149 -7.16 -9.90 -16.65
N GLY A 150 -6.77 -9.07 -17.60
CA GLY A 150 -7.30 -9.10 -18.97
C GLY A 150 -8.59 -8.31 -19.22
N ASP A 151 -9.17 -7.64 -18.21
CA ASP A 151 -10.41 -6.86 -18.42
C ASP A 151 -10.19 -5.34 -18.51
N GLY A 152 -8.93 -4.87 -18.47
CA GLY A 152 -8.57 -3.46 -18.56
C GLY A 152 -8.95 -2.62 -17.34
N ARG A 153 -9.31 -3.25 -16.22
CA ARG A 153 -9.68 -2.56 -14.96
C ARG A 153 -8.49 -2.33 -14.04
N ASP A 154 -7.32 -2.16 -14.57
CA ASP A 154 -6.12 -1.73 -13.86
C ASP A 154 -6.07 -0.23 -13.56
N PHE A 155 -7.07 0.52 -14.07
CA PHE A 155 -7.17 1.97 -13.90
C PHE A 155 -7.08 2.40 -12.41
N GLN A 156 -7.75 1.71 -11.51
CA GLN A 156 -7.75 2.06 -10.08
C GLN A 156 -6.38 1.82 -9.44
N LEU A 157 -5.68 0.76 -9.82
CA LEU A 157 -4.30 0.53 -9.38
C LEU A 157 -3.36 1.60 -9.93
N HIS A 158 -3.48 1.92 -11.21
CA HIS A 158 -2.70 2.96 -11.86
C HIS A 158 -2.93 4.32 -11.19
N GLU A 159 -4.18 4.73 -10.98
CA GLU A 159 -4.53 5.99 -10.32
C GLU A 159 -3.98 6.03 -8.87
N THR A 160 -4.10 4.94 -8.12
CA THR A 160 -3.56 4.82 -6.77
C THR A 160 -2.04 5.05 -6.76
N ILE A 161 -1.32 4.44 -7.70
CA ILE A 161 0.14 4.58 -7.80
C ILE A 161 0.51 6.02 -8.19
N VAL A 162 -0.17 6.61 -9.17
CA VAL A 162 0.08 7.99 -9.62
C VAL A 162 -0.13 8.98 -8.48
N GLN A 163 -1.28 8.94 -7.80
CA GLN A 163 -1.57 9.82 -6.67
C GLN A 163 -0.56 9.65 -5.53
N THR A 164 -0.09 8.42 -5.30
CA THR A 164 0.95 8.15 -4.31
C THR A 164 2.28 8.81 -4.70
N PHE A 165 2.67 8.72 -5.95
CA PHE A 165 3.93 9.32 -6.44
C PHE A 165 3.88 10.84 -6.43
N GLU A 166 2.78 11.43 -6.87
CA GLU A 166 2.56 12.89 -6.79
C GLU A 166 2.69 13.37 -5.34
N LYS A 167 2.08 12.67 -4.40
CA LYS A 167 2.16 13.03 -2.99
C LYS A 167 3.56 12.87 -2.40
N ILE A 168 4.28 11.81 -2.78
CA ILE A 168 5.68 11.62 -2.37
C ILE A 168 6.55 12.75 -2.91
N ALA A 169 6.36 13.17 -4.16
CA ALA A 169 7.08 14.30 -4.74
C ALA A 169 6.82 15.59 -3.96
N GLU A 170 5.54 15.94 -3.71
CA GLU A 170 5.15 17.12 -2.91
C GLU A 170 5.81 17.13 -1.52
N ILE A 171 5.74 16.02 -0.78
CA ILE A 171 6.34 15.88 0.55
C ILE A 171 7.87 16.02 0.48
N SER A 172 8.48 15.55 -0.58
CA SER A 172 9.94 15.61 -0.79
C SER A 172 10.43 17.00 -1.11
N GLU A 173 9.62 17.81 -1.78
CA GLU A 173 9.93 19.21 -2.15
C GLU A 173 9.69 20.20 -1.00
N GLY A 174 9.18 19.72 0.14
CA GLY A 174 8.96 20.57 1.31
C GLY A 174 7.75 21.50 1.19
N SER A 175 6.81 21.18 0.31
CA SER A 175 5.59 21.96 0.04
C SER A 175 4.49 21.72 1.09
N ILE A 176 4.82 21.14 2.26
CA ILE A 176 3.91 20.92 3.41
C ILE A 176 4.61 21.25 4.72
#